data_ff4a926bb857a539db1fe247999a5956
#
_entry.id   ff4a926bb857a539db1fe247999a5956
#
_cell.length_a   1.000
_cell.length_b   1.000
_cell.length_c   1.000
_cell.angle_alpha   90.00
_cell.angle_beta   90.00
_cell.angle_gamma   90.00
#
_symmetry.space_group_name_H-M   'P 1'
#
loop_
_entity.id
_entity.type
_entity.pdbx_description
1 polymer ?
#
loop_
_entity_poly.entity_id
_entity_poly.type
_entity_poly.pdbx_seq_one_letter_code
_entity_poly.pdbx_strand_id
1 'polypeptide(L)'
;MEASPDLLPLAEPFAITRFQEEACTWSAMGTRFTEESQRFRPSSKEDQVVQKAQEHFERTLISIQGQLAGSVAALESSYADSELNYGEIFVRDNVPVMIYLLVQGRFAIVKQFLKVCLDLQSTSVQTRGVFPTSFVEEEGNLVADYGQRSIGRITSVDPSLWWPILCWIYVKRSGDTDFGRSPEVQRGIQLLLDLVLHPSFEGTPVLFVPDCAFMIDRPMDVWGAPLEVEVLLYGALRSCIELMELCQRHDTSALLAERLRLSRKWTHDLRQFLLKHYWVTSKTMQVLRRRPTEQYGDNQHQNEFNVQPQVIPDWLQDWLQDRGGYLIGNIRTGRPDFRFYSLGNSLASMFGLLTAPQQRALFRLVHHNRDHLMAQMPMRICHPPMAGVEWENKTGSDPKNWPWSYHNGGHWPSLLWFFGSSILLHERLHPNADLLLMMR
;
A
#
# COMPACT_ATOMS: atom_id res chain seq x y z
N MET A 1 -0.79 -38.91 20.86
CA MET A 1 -1.85 -38.17 20.13
C MET A 1 -1.95 -36.83 20.79
N GLU A 2 -1.11 -35.92 20.37
CA GLU A 2 -1.14 -34.53 20.83
C GLU A 2 -2.02 -33.72 19.86
N ALA A 3 -2.97 -33.00 20.41
CA ALA A 3 -3.93 -32.20 19.68
C ALA A 3 -3.21 -31.10 18.94
N SER A 4 -3.47 -30.98 17.65
CA SER A 4 -3.06 -29.84 16.79
C SER A 4 -3.56 -28.52 17.39
N PRO A 5 -2.75 -27.46 17.49
CA PRO A 5 -3.25 -26.17 17.95
C PRO A 5 -4.29 -25.66 16.96
N ASP A 6 -5.47 -25.36 17.46
CA ASP A 6 -6.58 -24.76 16.73
C ASP A 6 -6.09 -23.51 15.97
N LEU A 7 -6.09 -23.61 14.65
CA LEU A 7 -5.95 -22.49 13.75
C LEU A 7 -7.17 -21.58 14.02
N LEU A 8 -6.95 -20.49 14.76
CA LEU A 8 -7.93 -19.42 14.85
C LEU A 8 -8.35 -19.05 13.42
N PRO A 9 -9.66 -18.95 13.13
CA PRO A 9 -10.12 -18.58 11.82
C PRO A 9 -9.46 -17.26 11.46
N LEU A 10 -8.80 -17.21 10.30
CA LEU A 10 -8.31 -15.98 9.70
C LEU A 10 -9.47 -14.99 9.73
N ALA A 11 -9.27 -13.83 10.37
CA ALA A 11 -10.27 -12.77 10.36
C ALA A 11 -10.81 -12.63 8.94
N GLU A 12 -12.15 -12.62 8.80
CA GLU A 12 -12.86 -12.74 7.52
C GLU A 12 -12.13 -12.00 6.40
N PRO A 13 -11.92 -12.64 5.23
CA PRO A 13 -11.16 -12.06 4.14
C PRO A 13 -11.81 -10.76 3.72
N PHE A 14 -11.02 -9.70 3.64
CA PHE A 14 -11.42 -8.35 3.22
C PHE A 14 -12.91 -8.06 3.40
N ALA A 15 -13.30 -7.18 4.30
CA ALA A 15 -14.70 -6.77 4.55
C ALA A 15 -15.54 -6.46 3.28
N ILE A 16 -14.96 -6.63 2.14
CA ILE A 16 -15.50 -6.60 0.78
C ILE A 16 -16.44 -7.81 0.49
N THR A 17 -16.32 -8.95 1.19
CA THR A 17 -17.18 -10.11 0.95
C THR A 17 -18.64 -9.89 1.33
N ARG A 18 -18.94 -9.04 2.30
CA ARG A 18 -20.31 -8.62 2.60
C ARG A 18 -20.90 -7.60 1.61
N PHE A 19 -20.10 -7.05 0.68
CA PHE A 19 -20.61 -6.15 -0.35
C PHE A 19 -21.59 -6.81 -1.33
N GLN A 20 -21.58 -8.11 -1.49
CA GLN A 20 -22.48 -8.79 -2.44
C GLN A 20 -23.89 -9.00 -1.92
N GLU A 21 -24.07 -9.31 -0.64
CA GLU A 21 -25.42 -9.40 -0.06
C GLU A 21 -26.09 -8.03 0.09
N GLU A 22 -25.31 -6.98 0.21
CA GLU A 22 -25.77 -5.60 0.33
C GLU A 22 -25.74 -4.82 -1.01
N ALA A 23 -25.26 -5.38 -2.12
CA ALA A 23 -25.37 -4.73 -3.42
C ALA A 23 -26.84 -4.50 -3.82
N CYS A 24 -27.78 -5.36 -3.38
CA CYS A 24 -29.20 -5.11 -3.46
C CYS A 24 -29.67 -3.97 -2.54
N THR A 25 -29.04 -3.78 -1.37
CA THR A 25 -29.33 -2.66 -0.46
C THR A 25 -28.64 -1.38 -0.86
N TRP A 26 -27.52 -1.45 -1.62
CA TRP A 26 -26.84 -0.27 -2.18
C TRP A 26 -27.64 0.36 -3.32
N SER A 27 -28.41 -0.40 -4.10
CA SER A 27 -29.38 0.19 -5.03
C SER A 27 -30.46 0.97 -4.28
N ALA A 28 -30.89 0.48 -3.11
CA ALA A 28 -31.84 1.19 -2.24
C ALA A 28 -31.17 2.29 -1.41
N MET A 29 -29.88 2.15 -1.03
CA MET A 29 -29.07 3.22 -0.42
C MET A 29 -28.57 4.25 -1.43
N GLY A 30 -28.31 3.86 -2.67
CA GLY A 30 -27.99 4.79 -3.77
C GLY A 30 -29.14 5.79 -3.96
N THR A 31 -30.38 5.36 -3.82
CA THR A 31 -31.55 6.25 -3.78
C THR A 31 -31.65 7.06 -2.48
N ARG A 32 -31.26 6.53 -1.34
CA ARG A 32 -31.19 7.31 -0.08
C ARG A 32 -29.99 8.27 -0.06
N PHE A 33 -28.84 7.88 -0.57
CA PHE A 33 -27.69 8.78 -0.73
C PHE A 33 -27.97 9.89 -1.73
N THR A 34 -28.72 9.65 -2.81
CA THR A 34 -29.19 10.71 -3.71
C THR A 34 -30.24 11.59 -3.05
N GLU A 35 -31.09 11.07 -2.16
CA GLU A 35 -32.06 11.87 -1.43
C GLU A 35 -31.44 12.66 -0.26
N GLU A 36 -30.42 12.13 0.43
CA GLU A 36 -29.64 12.86 1.46
C GLU A 36 -28.59 13.79 0.85
N SER A 37 -27.97 13.45 -0.29
CA SER A 37 -27.09 14.36 -1.02
C SER A 37 -27.85 15.51 -1.68
N GLN A 38 -29.15 15.35 -1.93
CA GLN A 38 -30.01 16.49 -2.30
C GLN A 38 -30.25 17.48 -1.16
N ARG A 39 -29.97 17.12 0.11
CA ARG A 39 -29.99 18.05 1.26
C ARG A 39 -28.68 18.82 1.40
N PHE A 40 -27.58 18.30 0.88
CA PHE A 40 -26.31 19.00 0.76
C PHE A 40 -26.24 19.60 -0.66
N ARG A 41 -26.84 20.78 -0.87
CA ARG A 41 -26.55 21.56 -2.09
C ARG A 41 -25.19 22.18 -1.87
N PRO A 42 -24.15 21.71 -2.58
CA PRO A 42 -22.87 22.39 -2.57
C PRO A 42 -23.09 23.85 -2.97
N SER A 43 -22.26 24.76 -2.50
CA SER A 43 -22.34 26.14 -2.97
C SER A 43 -22.07 26.15 -4.48
N SER A 44 -22.62 27.09 -5.23
CA SER A 44 -22.35 27.22 -6.68
C SER A 44 -20.85 27.28 -7.02
N LYS A 45 -20.02 27.65 -6.05
CA LYS A 45 -18.55 27.66 -6.18
C LYS A 45 -17.95 26.25 -6.02
N GLU A 46 -18.46 25.45 -5.08
CA GLU A 46 -18.03 24.07 -4.87
C GLU A 46 -18.36 23.19 -6.06
N ASP A 47 -19.56 23.33 -6.64
CA ASP A 47 -19.97 22.66 -7.87
C ASP A 47 -19.03 23.00 -9.04
N GLN A 48 -18.68 24.27 -9.19
CA GLN A 48 -17.74 24.73 -10.24
C GLN A 48 -16.34 24.12 -10.06
N VAL A 49 -15.85 24.04 -8.81
CA VAL A 49 -14.55 23.41 -8.51
C VAL A 49 -14.58 21.92 -8.84
N VAL A 50 -15.62 21.21 -8.41
CA VAL A 50 -15.79 19.76 -8.68
C VAL A 50 -15.90 19.51 -10.19
N GLN A 51 -16.72 20.27 -10.90
CA GLN A 51 -16.84 20.16 -12.35
C GLN A 51 -15.49 20.39 -13.05
N LYS A 52 -14.78 21.45 -12.67
CA LYS A 52 -13.48 21.77 -13.26
C LYS A 52 -12.44 20.67 -12.95
N ALA A 53 -12.43 20.15 -11.73
CA ALA A 53 -11.57 19.04 -11.36
C ALA A 53 -11.87 17.78 -12.21
N GLN A 54 -13.14 17.49 -12.45
CA GLN A 54 -13.57 16.37 -13.29
C GLN A 54 -13.17 16.57 -14.76
N GLU A 55 -13.33 17.77 -15.31
CA GLU A 55 -12.86 18.10 -16.67
C GLU A 55 -11.34 17.94 -16.81
N HIS A 56 -10.57 18.38 -15.80
CA HIS A 56 -9.11 18.18 -15.78
C HIS A 56 -8.75 16.70 -15.66
N PHE A 57 -9.45 15.94 -14.83
CA PHE A 57 -9.24 14.51 -14.68
C PHE A 57 -9.47 13.76 -16.01
N GLU A 58 -10.58 14.04 -16.71
CA GLU A 58 -10.85 13.41 -18.01
C GLU A 58 -9.73 13.66 -19.04
N ARG A 59 -9.08 14.82 -18.99
CA ARG A 59 -7.95 15.15 -19.88
C ARG A 59 -6.69 14.35 -19.56
N THR A 60 -6.54 13.81 -18.34
CA THR A 60 -5.39 12.98 -17.98
C THR A 60 -5.50 11.54 -18.48
N LEU A 61 -6.72 11.12 -18.85
CA LEU A 61 -6.97 9.76 -19.33
C LEU A 61 -6.46 9.62 -20.76
N ILE A 62 -5.63 8.61 -20.98
CA ILE A 62 -5.07 8.28 -22.30
C ILE A 62 -5.43 6.88 -22.74
N SER A 63 -5.39 6.71 -24.07
CA SER A 63 -5.66 5.42 -24.70
C SER A 63 -4.38 4.69 -25.04
N ILE A 64 -4.43 3.37 -24.88
CA ILE A 64 -3.44 2.41 -25.38
C ILE A 64 -4.16 1.53 -26.38
N GLN A 65 -3.63 1.43 -27.60
CA GLN A 65 -4.24 0.65 -28.69
C GLN A 65 -5.72 1.02 -28.93
N GLY A 66 -6.02 2.32 -28.85
CA GLY A 66 -7.37 2.86 -29.08
C GLY A 66 -8.38 2.66 -27.94
N GLN A 67 -7.99 2.14 -26.79
CA GLN A 67 -8.84 1.98 -25.61
C GLN A 67 -8.27 2.74 -24.41
N LEU A 68 -9.13 3.46 -23.67
CA LEU A 68 -8.70 4.14 -22.43
C LEU A 68 -8.09 3.12 -21.47
N ALA A 69 -6.85 3.34 -21.06
CA ALA A 69 -6.06 2.37 -20.30
C ALA A 69 -5.27 2.97 -19.15
N GLY A 70 -5.33 4.28 -18.91
CA GLY A 70 -4.58 4.89 -17.82
C GLY A 70 -4.69 6.39 -17.77
N SER A 71 -4.00 6.97 -16.82
CA SER A 71 -3.89 8.41 -16.58
C SER A 71 -2.41 8.78 -16.51
N VAL A 72 -2.07 9.96 -17.01
CA VAL A 72 -0.72 10.52 -16.98
C VAL A 72 -0.66 11.81 -16.17
N ALA A 73 0.52 12.14 -15.65
CA ALA A 73 0.70 13.33 -14.83
C ALA A 73 0.73 14.62 -15.66
N ALA A 74 1.27 14.58 -16.89
CA ALA A 74 1.35 15.72 -17.78
C ALA A 74 1.25 15.28 -19.25
N LEU A 75 0.40 15.98 -20.02
CA LEU A 75 0.20 15.74 -21.46
C LEU A 75 1.03 16.69 -22.33
N GLU A 76 1.56 17.79 -21.76
CA GLU A 76 2.14 18.87 -22.55
C GLU A 76 3.63 18.71 -22.76
N SER A 77 4.08 19.05 -23.98
CA SER A 77 5.47 19.08 -24.41
C SER A 77 6.37 20.09 -23.71
N SER A 78 5.85 20.94 -22.83
CA SER A 78 6.65 21.87 -22.02
C SER A 78 7.66 21.17 -21.11
N TYR A 79 7.50 19.86 -20.91
CA TYR A 79 8.45 18.99 -20.22
C TYR A 79 9.27 18.09 -21.18
N ALA A 80 9.09 18.24 -22.51
CA ALA A 80 9.80 17.44 -23.49
C ALA A 80 11.33 17.66 -23.48
N ASP A 81 11.77 18.83 -22.99
CA ASP A 81 13.19 19.13 -22.79
C ASP A 81 13.73 18.61 -21.43
N SER A 82 12.86 18.09 -20.55
CA SER A 82 13.27 17.45 -19.32
C SER A 82 13.34 15.94 -19.55
N GLU A 83 14.36 15.27 -19.04
CA GLU A 83 14.50 13.81 -19.04
C GLU A 83 13.40 13.11 -18.21
N LEU A 84 12.29 13.80 -17.93
CA LEU A 84 11.21 13.34 -17.05
C LEU A 84 10.13 12.67 -17.89
N ASN A 85 9.78 11.45 -17.53
CA ASN A 85 8.80 10.60 -18.20
C ASN A 85 7.35 10.78 -17.71
N TYR A 86 6.93 12.00 -17.39
CA TYR A 86 5.58 12.28 -16.85
C TYR A 86 4.43 12.02 -17.84
N GLY A 87 4.72 11.84 -19.12
CA GLY A 87 3.77 11.38 -20.14
C GLY A 87 3.52 9.87 -20.14
N GLU A 88 4.21 9.10 -19.33
CA GLU A 88 4.00 7.66 -19.19
C GLU A 88 2.93 7.32 -18.15
N ILE A 89 2.29 6.17 -18.31
CA ILE A 89 1.33 5.63 -17.33
C ILE A 89 2.13 4.90 -16.24
N PHE A 90 2.28 5.53 -15.08
CA PHE A 90 2.90 4.90 -13.91
C PHE A 90 1.91 3.96 -13.22
N VAL A 91 2.28 2.70 -13.07
CA VAL A 91 1.37 1.66 -12.53
C VAL A 91 0.95 1.99 -11.10
N ARG A 92 1.88 2.36 -10.21
CA ARG A 92 1.59 2.76 -8.82
C ARG A 92 0.64 3.94 -8.75
N ASP A 93 0.94 5.00 -9.51
CA ASP A 93 0.19 6.26 -9.46
C ASP A 93 -1.23 6.11 -10.02
N ASN A 94 -1.41 5.14 -10.92
CA ASN A 94 -2.73 4.82 -11.46
C ASN A 94 -3.61 4.01 -10.50
N VAL A 95 -3.10 3.40 -9.44
CA VAL A 95 -3.93 2.61 -8.51
C VAL A 95 -5.07 3.43 -7.89
N PRO A 96 -4.84 4.60 -7.25
CA PRO A 96 -5.94 5.42 -6.74
C PRO A 96 -6.88 5.92 -7.84
N VAL A 97 -6.36 6.21 -9.04
CA VAL A 97 -7.17 6.57 -10.22
C VAL A 97 -8.10 5.43 -10.62
N MET A 98 -7.58 4.21 -10.71
CA MET A 98 -8.37 3.02 -11.04
C MET A 98 -9.42 2.71 -9.97
N ILE A 99 -9.10 2.87 -8.68
CA ILE A 99 -10.07 2.73 -7.60
C ILE A 99 -11.19 3.77 -7.74
N TYR A 100 -10.87 5.02 -8.06
CA TYR A 100 -11.85 6.07 -8.32
C TYR A 100 -12.76 5.70 -9.50
N LEU A 101 -12.19 5.21 -10.62
CA LEU A 101 -12.96 4.75 -11.78
C LEU A 101 -13.85 3.54 -11.44
N LEU A 102 -13.42 2.63 -10.57
CA LEU A 102 -14.26 1.54 -10.05
C LEU A 102 -15.45 2.05 -9.22
N VAL A 103 -15.25 3.09 -8.43
CA VAL A 103 -16.35 3.73 -7.68
C VAL A 103 -17.35 4.36 -8.64
N GLN A 104 -16.90 4.95 -9.75
CA GLN A 104 -17.76 5.51 -10.80
C GLN A 104 -18.40 4.46 -11.71
N GLY A 105 -18.07 3.17 -11.58
CA GLY A 105 -18.59 2.11 -12.45
C GLY A 105 -17.94 2.03 -13.84
N ARG A 106 -16.81 2.73 -14.05
CA ARG A 106 -16.07 2.74 -15.34
C ARG A 106 -15.16 1.52 -15.46
N PHE A 107 -15.73 0.33 -15.33
CA PHE A 107 -15.02 -0.95 -15.25
C PHE A 107 -14.16 -1.27 -16.47
N ALA A 108 -14.59 -0.84 -17.67
CA ALA A 108 -13.89 -1.15 -18.91
C ALA A 108 -12.46 -0.58 -18.93
N ILE A 109 -12.26 0.64 -18.42
CA ILE A 109 -10.95 1.29 -18.35
C ILE A 109 -10.03 0.53 -17.41
N VAL A 110 -10.54 0.15 -16.23
CA VAL A 110 -9.76 -0.61 -15.24
C VAL A 110 -9.38 -1.99 -15.76
N LYS A 111 -10.30 -2.68 -16.43
CA LYS A 111 -10.02 -3.97 -17.07
C LYS A 111 -8.93 -3.84 -18.14
N GLN A 112 -8.99 -2.80 -18.97
CA GLN A 112 -7.98 -2.55 -20.00
C GLN A 112 -6.62 -2.24 -19.38
N PHE A 113 -6.56 -1.40 -18.35
CA PHE A 113 -5.33 -1.15 -17.59
C PHE A 113 -4.71 -2.44 -17.06
N LEU A 114 -5.51 -3.28 -16.39
CA LEU A 114 -5.05 -4.57 -15.85
C LEU A 114 -4.53 -5.52 -16.95
N LYS A 115 -5.17 -5.55 -18.12
CA LYS A 115 -4.74 -6.36 -19.27
C LYS A 115 -3.41 -5.86 -19.83
N VAL A 116 -3.29 -4.56 -20.07
CA VAL A 116 -2.03 -3.97 -20.57
C VAL A 116 -0.87 -4.28 -19.61
N CYS A 117 -1.10 -4.16 -18.30
CA CYS A 117 -0.08 -4.54 -17.32
C CYS A 117 0.30 -6.03 -17.43
N LEU A 118 -0.67 -6.93 -17.66
CA LEU A 118 -0.40 -8.37 -17.87
C LEU A 118 0.42 -8.63 -19.15
N ASP A 119 0.06 -7.97 -20.24
CA ASP A 119 0.77 -8.11 -21.52
C ASP A 119 2.23 -7.64 -21.39
N LEU A 120 2.48 -6.70 -20.46
CA LEU A 120 3.79 -6.17 -20.14
C LEU A 120 4.48 -6.89 -18.96
N GLN A 121 3.87 -7.88 -18.33
CA GLN A 121 4.57 -8.62 -17.27
C GLN A 121 5.82 -9.30 -17.81
N SER A 122 6.97 -9.04 -17.22
CA SER A 122 8.25 -9.50 -17.73
C SER A 122 8.37 -11.01 -17.80
N THR A 123 8.84 -11.51 -18.92
CA THR A 123 9.21 -12.91 -19.15
C THR A 123 10.73 -13.11 -19.24
N SER A 124 11.52 -12.03 -19.17
CA SER A 124 12.97 -12.05 -19.16
C SER A 124 13.50 -12.84 -17.96
N VAL A 125 14.60 -13.56 -18.13
CA VAL A 125 15.18 -14.39 -17.06
C VAL A 125 15.49 -13.59 -15.80
N GLN A 126 15.94 -12.34 -15.95
CA GLN A 126 16.39 -11.48 -14.83
C GLN A 126 15.23 -10.83 -14.08
N THR A 127 14.10 -10.54 -14.76
CA THR A 127 12.97 -9.79 -14.21
C THR A 127 11.66 -10.56 -14.32
N ARG A 128 11.72 -11.88 -14.49
CA ARG A 128 10.55 -12.72 -14.73
C ARG A 128 9.50 -12.55 -13.62
N GLY A 129 8.29 -12.19 -14.04
CA GLY A 129 7.16 -12.00 -13.13
C GLY A 129 6.98 -10.56 -12.63
N VAL A 130 7.94 -9.69 -12.88
CA VAL A 130 7.87 -8.27 -12.49
C VAL A 130 6.94 -7.52 -13.45
N PHE A 131 6.11 -6.64 -12.90
CA PHE A 131 5.33 -5.66 -13.66
C PHE A 131 6.14 -4.38 -13.89
N PRO A 132 5.92 -3.64 -14.98
CA PRO A 132 6.68 -2.43 -15.26
C PRO A 132 6.38 -1.33 -14.25
N THR A 133 7.32 -0.42 -14.06
CA THR A 133 7.15 0.81 -13.28
C THR A 133 6.17 1.74 -14.00
N SER A 134 6.36 1.90 -15.31
CA SER A 134 5.52 2.70 -16.20
C SER A 134 5.48 2.11 -17.59
N PHE A 135 4.58 2.58 -18.41
CA PHE A 135 4.48 2.20 -19.84
C PHE A 135 3.86 3.32 -20.67
N VAL A 136 4.11 3.28 -21.96
CA VAL A 136 3.62 4.23 -22.95
C VAL A 136 3.44 3.55 -24.30
N GLU A 137 2.62 4.11 -25.17
CA GLU A 137 2.52 3.73 -26.59
C GLU A 137 3.36 4.70 -27.44
N GLU A 138 4.44 4.21 -28.03
CA GLU A 138 5.32 4.96 -28.93
C GLU A 138 5.21 4.38 -30.35
N GLU A 139 4.81 5.18 -31.32
CA GLU A 139 4.68 4.77 -32.73
C GLU A 139 3.86 3.46 -32.92
N GLY A 140 2.82 3.28 -32.12
CA GLY A 140 1.96 2.10 -32.14
C GLY A 140 2.54 0.87 -31.42
N ASN A 141 3.71 0.98 -30.81
CA ASN A 141 4.32 -0.06 -30.02
C ASN A 141 4.20 0.24 -28.51
N LEU A 142 3.88 -0.79 -27.76
CA LEU A 142 3.81 -0.69 -26.32
C LEU A 142 5.22 -0.81 -25.71
N VAL A 143 5.68 0.24 -25.05
CA VAL A 143 7.00 0.33 -24.43
C VAL A 143 6.85 0.36 -22.91
N ALA A 144 7.57 -0.52 -22.23
CA ALA A 144 7.54 -0.66 -20.77
C ALA A 144 8.88 -0.29 -20.14
N ASP A 145 8.83 0.37 -18.97
CA ASP A 145 10.01 0.66 -18.16
C ASP A 145 10.12 -0.31 -16.98
N TYR A 146 11.25 -0.99 -16.90
CA TYR A 146 11.63 -1.85 -15.76
C TYR A 146 12.81 -1.26 -14.98
N GLY A 147 12.94 0.07 -14.95
CA GLY A 147 13.98 0.80 -14.26
C GLY A 147 15.04 1.43 -15.16
N GLN A 148 14.96 1.28 -16.49
CA GLN A 148 15.93 1.88 -17.41
C GLN A 148 15.75 3.40 -17.53
N ARG A 149 14.51 3.86 -17.44
CA ARG A 149 14.11 5.27 -17.56
C ARG A 149 13.88 5.94 -16.21
N SER A 150 13.72 5.16 -15.12
CA SER A 150 13.46 5.70 -13.80
C SER A 150 14.68 6.48 -13.25
N ILE A 151 14.41 7.48 -12.44
CA ILE A 151 15.43 8.34 -11.82
C ILE A 151 16.44 7.49 -11.02
N GLY A 152 15.95 6.48 -10.28
CA GLY A 152 16.80 5.56 -9.50
C GLY A 152 17.49 4.48 -10.32
N ARG A 153 17.15 4.32 -11.61
CA ARG A 153 17.62 3.25 -12.51
C ARG A 153 17.52 1.85 -11.91
N ILE A 154 16.50 1.64 -11.07
CA ILE A 154 16.21 0.39 -10.38
C ILE A 154 14.75 0.03 -10.67
N THR A 155 14.50 -1.26 -10.90
CA THR A 155 13.13 -1.76 -11.04
C THR A 155 12.34 -1.56 -9.75
N SER A 156 11.22 -0.86 -9.80
CA SER A 156 10.33 -0.71 -8.66
C SER A 156 9.58 -2.02 -8.38
N VAL A 157 9.49 -2.42 -7.11
CA VAL A 157 8.82 -3.67 -6.70
C VAL A 157 7.32 -3.48 -6.45
N ASP A 158 6.90 -2.26 -6.11
CA ASP A 158 5.53 -1.95 -5.71
C ASP A 158 4.49 -2.10 -6.83
N PRO A 159 4.75 -1.86 -8.14
CA PRO A 159 3.81 -2.16 -9.20
C PRO A 159 3.37 -3.63 -9.22
N SER A 160 4.33 -4.53 -8.99
CA SER A 160 4.07 -5.98 -8.95
C SER A 160 3.19 -6.39 -7.77
N LEU A 161 3.27 -5.66 -6.67
CA LEU A 161 2.45 -5.90 -5.49
C LEU A 161 1.07 -5.24 -5.60
N TRP A 162 0.98 -4.07 -6.24
CA TRP A 162 -0.29 -3.36 -6.47
C TRP A 162 -1.20 -4.05 -7.49
N TRP A 163 -0.63 -4.67 -8.53
CA TRP A 163 -1.42 -5.26 -9.59
C TRP A 163 -2.44 -6.31 -9.11
N PRO A 164 -2.07 -7.36 -8.31
CA PRO A 164 -3.04 -8.34 -7.83
C PRO A 164 -4.06 -7.74 -6.86
N ILE A 165 -3.68 -6.72 -6.09
CA ILE A 165 -4.60 -6.00 -5.20
C ILE A 165 -5.68 -5.31 -6.02
N LEU A 166 -5.29 -4.56 -7.05
CA LEU A 166 -6.23 -3.87 -7.93
C LEU A 166 -7.08 -4.85 -8.74
N CYS A 167 -6.49 -5.95 -9.23
CA CYS A 167 -7.20 -7.01 -9.94
C CYS A 167 -8.31 -7.63 -9.06
N TRP A 168 -8.00 -7.92 -7.81
CA TRP A 168 -8.99 -8.44 -6.86
C TRP A 168 -10.11 -7.43 -6.57
N ILE A 169 -9.77 -6.15 -6.32
CA ILE A 169 -10.75 -5.07 -6.13
C ILE A 169 -11.64 -4.94 -7.37
N TYR A 170 -11.07 -5.01 -8.58
CA TYR A 170 -11.82 -5.00 -9.83
C TYR A 170 -12.82 -6.15 -9.90
N VAL A 171 -12.37 -7.39 -9.70
CA VAL A 171 -13.23 -8.58 -9.74
C VAL A 171 -14.36 -8.47 -8.73
N LYS A 172 -14.06 -8.06 -7.51
CA LYS A 172 -15.09 -7.91 -6.45
C LYS A 172 -16.10 -6.82 -6.77
N ARG A 173 -15.64 -5.71 -7.32
CA ARG A 173 -16.50 -4.55 -7.59
C ARG A 173 -17.34 -4.70 -8.86
N SER A 174 -16.78 -5.29 -9.93
CA SER A 174 -17.44 -5.50 -11.21
C SER A 174 -18.26 -6.78 -11.27
N GLY A 175 -17.94 -7.79 -10.44
CA GLY A 175 -18.48 -9.13 -10.54
C GLY A 175 -17.88 -9.97 -11.68
N ASP A 176 -16.85 -9.47 -12.39
CA ASP A 176 -16.20 -10.14 -13.53
C ASP A 176 -15.26 -11.27 -13.05
N THR A 177 -15.87 -12.32 -12.52
CA THR A 177 -15.11 -13.49 -12.04
C THR A 177 -14.44 -14.26 -13.17
N ASP A 178 -14.95 -14.14 -14.43
CA ASP A 178 -14.36 -14.80 -15.60
C ASP A 178 -12.99 -14.19 -15.93
N PHE A 179 -12.84 -12.86 -15.83
CA PHE A 179 -11.53 -12.23 -15.93
C PHE A 179 -10.58 -12.73 -14.85
N GLY A 180 -11.02 -12.76 -13.58
CA GLY A 180 -10.19 -13.27 -12.46
C GLY A 180 -9.74 -14.72 -12.65
N ARG A 181 -10.57 -15.56 -13.30
CA ARG A 181 -10.26 -16.97 -13.61
C ARG A 181 -9.49 -17.16 -14.91
N SER A 182 -9.35 -16.13 -15.72
CA SER A 182 -8.71 -16.28 -17.04
C SER A 182 -7.29 -16.83 -16.91
N PRO A 183 -6.85 -17.67 -17.89
CA PRO A 183 -5.51 -18.24 -17.88
C PRO A 183 -4.40 -17.20 -17.79
N GLU A 184 -4.60 -16.03 -18.38
CA GLU A 184 -3.65 -14.92 -18.40
C GLU A 184 -3.46 -14.36 -16.99
N VAL A 185 -4.56 -14.07 -16.28
CA VAL A 185 -4.53 -13.59 -14.89
C VAL A 185 -3.89 -14.62 -13.97
N GLN A 186 -4.28 -15.88 -14.09
CA GLN A 186 -3.74 -16.96 -13.26
C GLN A 186 -2.25 -17.19 -13.52
N ARG A 187 -1.81 -17.10 -14.79
CA ARG A 187 -0.38 -17.14 -15.13
C ARG A 187 0.37 -15.96 -14.55
N GLY A 188 -0.18 -14.74 -14.64
CA GLY A 188 0.43 -13.55 -14.05
C GLY A 188 0.63 -13.68 -12.54
N ILE A 189 -0.38 -14.20 -11.83
CA ILE A 189 -0.29 -14.52 -10.40
C ILE A 189 0.80 -15.55 -10.13
N GLN A 190 0.86 -16.62 -10.93
CA GLN A 190 1.88 -17.67 -10.75
C GLN A 190 3.30 -17.11 -10.88
N LEU A 191 3.56 -16.30 -11.90
CA LEU A 191 4.87 -15.69 -12.12
C LEU A 191 5.26 -14.76 -10.96
N LEU A 192 4.30 -14.00 -10.42
CA LEU A 192 4.53 -13.16 -9.25
C LEU A 192 4.82 -14.01 -8.00
N LEU A 193 4.04 -15.06 -7.75
CA LEU A 193 4.24 -15.94 -6.59
C LEU A 193 5.58 -16.71 -6.68
N ASP A 194 5.98 -17.15 -7.87
CA ASP A 194 7.28 -17.77 -8.09
C ASP A 194 8.44 -16.81 -7.74
N LEU A 195 8.23 -15.50 -7.91
CA LEU A 195 9.20 -14.47 -7.54
C LEU A 195 9.22 -14.22 -6.03
N VAL A 196 8.06 -13.97 -5.40
CA VAL A 196 7.99 -13.50 -4.00
C VAL A 196 8.01 -14.63 -2.97
N LEU A 197 7.68 -15.87 -3.35
CA LEU A 197 7.73 -17.07 -2.50
C LEU A 197 8.97 -17.92 -2.77
N HIS A 198 10.03 -17.32 -3.31
CA HIS A 198 11.24 -18.07 -3.63
C HIS A 198 11.89 -18.63 -2.36
N PRO A 199 12.40 -19.88 -2.37
CA PRO A 199 13.00 -20.53 -1.19
C PRO A 199 14.17 -19.77 -0.55
N SER A 200 14.84 -18.87 -1.30
CA SER A 200 15.91 -18.02 -0.74
C SER A 200 15.44 -17.05 0.35
N PHE A 201 14.13 -16.83 0.47
CA PHE A 201 13.53 -16.03 1.53
C PHE A 201 13.14 -16.85 2.78
N GLU A 202 13.46 -18.15 2.80
CA GLU A 202 13.27 -18.97 4.00
C GLU A 202 14.07 -18.39 5.17
N GLY A 203 13.38 -18.19 6.28
CA GLY A 203 13.95 -17.63 7.50
C GLY A 203 13.46 -16.21 7.85
N THR A 204 13.09 -15.39 6.87
CA THR A 204 12.41 -14.12 7.09
C THR A 204 11.28 -13.95 6.08
N PRO A 205 10.04 -13.70 6.50
CA PRO A 205 8.91 -13.58 5.58
C PRO A 205 8.84 -12.22 4.88
N VAL A 206 9.82 -11.36 5.07
CA VAL A 206 9.89 -9.98 4.54
C VAL A 206 10.68 -9.90 3.23
N LEU A 207 10.35 -8.90 2.43
CA LEU A 207 11.01 -8.62 1.15
C LEU A 207 12.05 -7.50 1.32
N PHE A 208 13.33 -7.87 1.35
CA PHE A 208 14.41 -6.88 1.40
C PHE A 208 14.59 -6.22 0.03
N VAL A 209 14.54 -4.88 0.02
CA VAL A 209 14.69 -4.08 -1.19
C VAL A 209 15.87 -3.10 -1.08
N PRO A 210 16.57 -2.80 -2.18
CA PRO A 210 17.56 -1.73 -2.21
C PRO A 210 16.87 -0.35 -2.15
N ASP A 211 17.64 0.69 -1.85
CA ASP A 211 17.19 2.08 -1.93
C ASP A 211 16.66 2.41 -3.34
N CYS A 212 15.68 3.26 -3.45
CA CYS A 212 14.98 3.63 -4.69
C CYS A 212 14.17 2.51 -5.38
N ALA A 213 14.06 1.32 -4.80
CA ALA A 213 13.37 0.17 -5.43
C ALA A 213 11.86 0.12 -5.18
N PHE A 214 11.26 1.18 -4.65
CA PHE A 214 9.82 1.28 -4.40
C PHE A 214 9.37 2.74 -4.55
N MET A 215 8.19 3.12 -4.02
CA MET A 215 7.62 4.46 -4.20
C MET A 215 8.56 5.63 -3.85
N ILE A 216 9.58 5.42 -3.03
CA ILE A 216 10.64 6.40 -2.78
C ILE A 216 11.69 6.20 -3.87
N ASP A 217 11.57 6.93 -4.95
CA ASP A 217 12.38 6.82 -6.17
C ASP A 217 13.65 7.68 -6.18
N ARG A 218 13.95 8.32 -5.05
CA ARG A 218 15.15 9.15 -4.86
C ARG A 218 15.92 8.69 -3.63
N PRO A 219 17.24 8.88 -3.59
CA PRO A 219 18.06 8.46 -2.46
C PRO A 219 17.54 9.01 -1.12
N MET A 220 17.21 8.13 -0.19
CA MET A 220 16.79 8.43 1.18
C MET A 220 17.31 7.41 2.21
N ASP A 221 18.21 6.53 1.80
CA ASP A 221 18.75 5.47 2.66
C ASP A 221 17.66 4.60 3.32
N VAL A 222 16.63 4.25 2.56
CA VAL A 222 15.47 3.46 3.03
C VAL A 222 15.48 2.00 2.57
N TRP A 223 16.66 1.48 2.21
CA TRP A 223 16.85 0.06 1.89
C TRP A 223 16.53 -0.84 3.09
N GLY A 224 16.26 -2.10 2.84
CA GLY A 224 15.91 -3.09 3.86
C GLY A 224 14.49 -3.62 3.65
N ALA A 225 13.68 -3.64 4.70
CA ALA A 225 12.29 -4.05 4.66
C ALA A 225 11.37 -2.86 5.00
N PRO A 226 11.14 -1.91 4.07
CA PRO A 226 10.29 -0.76 4.30
C PRO A 226 8.83 -1.17 4.53
N LEU A 227 8.16 -0.54 5.46
CA LEU A 227 6.80 -0.86 5.88
C LEU A 227 5.82 -0.94 4.69
N GLU A 228 5.89 0.02 3.78
CA GLU A 228 5.00 0.09 2.61
C GLU A 228 5.12 -1.16 1.74
N VAL A 229 6.35 -1.62 1.49
CA VAL A 229 6.60 -2.83 0.69
C VAL A 229 6.03 -4.06 1.39
N GLU A 230 6.26 -4.19 2.69
CA GLU A 230 5.81 -5.36 3.46
C GLU A 230 4.29 -5.43 3.59
N VAL A 231 3.65 -4.28 3.78
CA VAL A 231 2.18 -4.20 3.83
C VAL A 231 1.57 -4.45 2.46
N LEU A 232 2.20 -3.95 1.39
CA LEU A 232 1.78 -4.26 0.01
C LEU A 232 1.97 -5.75 -0.30
N LEU A 233 3.08 -6.37 0.11
CA LEU A 233 3.29 -7.80 -0.04
C LEU A 233 2.18 -8.60 0.67
N TYR A 234 1.83 -8.22 1.89
CA TYR A 234 0.72 -8.83 2.62
C TYR A 234 -0.61 -8.70 1.85
N GLY A 235 -0.94 -7.51 1.35
CA GLY A 235 -2.13 -7.26 0.54
C GLY A 235 -2.12 -8.05 -0.77
N ALA A 236 -0.98 -8.11 -1.47
CA ALA A 236 -0.78 -8.85 -2.71
C ALA A 236 -0.99 -10.35 -2.53
N LEU A 237 -0.35 -10.94 -1.51
CA LEU A 237 -0.50 -12.37 -1.19
C LEU A 237 -1.96 -12.73 -0.89
N ARG A 238 -2.67 -11.91 -0.11
CA ARG A 238 -4.09 -12.09 0.17
C ARG A 238 -4.93 -12.05 -1.11
N SER A 239 -4.67 -11.06 -1.98
CA SER A 239 -5.38 -10.91 -3.24
C SER A 239 -5.10 -12.08 -4.20
N CYS A 240 -3.85 -12.56 -4.25
CA CYS A 240 -3.49 -13.75 -5.03
C CYS A 240 -4.23 -15.01 -4.53
N ILE A 241 -4.34 -15.19 -3.21
CA ILE A 241 -5.10 -16.32 -2.62
C ILE A 241 -6.56 -16.26 -3.08
N GLU A 242 -7.21 -15.11 -2.93
CA GLU A 242 -8.62 -14.93 -3.33
C GLU A 242 -8.84 -15.18 -4.83
N LEU A 243 -7.93 -14.67 -5.68
CA LEU A 243 -8.01 -14.88 -7.15
C LEU A 243 -7.77 -16.36 -7.53
N MET A 244 -6.87 -17.08 -6.83
CA MET A 244 -6.66 -18.51 -7.05
C MET A 244 -7.85 -19.34 -6.55
N GLU A 245 -8.50 -18.93 -5.47
CA GLU A 245 -9.70 -19.61 -4.93
C GLU A 245 -10.88 -19.55 -5.89
N LEU A 246 -10.97 -18.53 -6.76
CA LEU A 246 -11.96 -18.48 -7.84
C LEU A 246 -11.84 -19.69 -8.80
N CYS A 247 -10.63 -20.24 -8.96
CA CYS A 247 -10.36 -21.38 -9.83
C CYS A 247 -10.58 -22.73 -9.11
N GLN A 248 -10.51 -22.77 -7.78
CA GLN A 248 -10.52 -24.02 -6.99
C GLN A 248 -11.76 -24.89 -7.23
N ARG A 249 -12.88 -24.31 -7.63
CA ARG A 249 -14.09 -25.07 -7.98
C ARG A 249 -13.97 -25.83 -9.31
N HIS A 250 -13.04 -25.44 -10.18
CA HIS A 250 -12.86 -25.93 -11.53
C HIS A 250 -11.52 -26.63 -11.74
N ASP A 251 -10.54 -26.31 -10.90
CA ASP A 251 -9.18 -26.89 -10.90
C ASP A 251 -8.88 -27.50 -9.53
N THR A 252 -8.80 -28.81 -9.49
CA THR A 252 -8.46 -29.61 -8.31
C THR A 252 -7.00 -30.07 -8.33
N SER A 253 -6.14 -29.44 -9.13
CA SER A 253 -4.75 -29.83 -9.27
C SER A 253 -3.98 -29.72 -7.94
N ALA A 254 -3.09 -30.67 -7.71
CA ALA A 254 -2.20 -30.65 -6.54
C ALA A 254 -1.30 -29.41 -6.55
N LEU A 255 -0.97 -28.87 -7.73
CA LEU A 255 -0.15 -27.67 -7.87
C LEU A 255 -0.86 -26.41 -7.34
N LEU A 256 -2.14 -26.22 -7.70
CA LEU A 256 -2.93 -25.11 -7.17
C LEU A 256 -3.10 -25.22 -5.66
N ALA A 257 -3.40 -26.42 -5.16
CA ALA A 257 -3.54 -26.66 -3.72
C ALA A 257 -2.25 -26.32 -2.95
N GLU A 258 -1.10 -26.73 -3.47
CA GLU A 258 0.20 -26.44 -2.85
C GLU A 258 0.53 -24.94 -2.88
N ARG A 259 0.29 -24.25 -3.99
CA ARG A 259 0.48 -22.79 -4.06
C ARG A 259 -0.42 -22.04 -3.06
N LEU A 260 -1.67 -22.42 -2.95
CA LEU A 260 -2.58 -21.85 -1.94
C LEU A 260 -2.07 -22.09 -0.52
N ARG A 261 -1.59 -23.32 -0.23
CA ARG A 261 -1.02 -23.66 1.09
C ARG A 261 0.20 -22.80 1.41
N LEU A 262 1.14 -22.67 0.48
CA LEU A 262 2.35 -21.86 0.65
C LEU A 262 2.01 -20.36 0.81
N SER A 263 1.13 -19.83 -0.05
CA SER A 263 0.72 -18.43 0.03
C SER A 263 0.04 -18.10 1.36
N ARG A 264 -0.85 -18.99 1.86
CA ARG A 264 -1.51 -18.81 3.15
C ARG A 264 -0.51 -18.86 4.31
N LYS A 265 0.42 -19.84 4.28
CA LYS A 265 1.49 -19.91 5.29
C LYS A 265 2.32 -18.64 5.31
N TRP A 266 2.78 -18.19 4.15
CA TRP A 266 3.61 -16.97 4.04
C TRP A 266 2.88 -15.72 4.50
N THR A 267 1.62 -15.57 4.12
CA THR A 267 0.75 -14.47 4.57
C THR A 267 0.61 -14.45 6.10
N HIS A 268 0.44 -15.63 6.71
CA HIS A 268 0.37 -15.77 8.16
C HIS A 268 1.70 -15.36 8.81
N ASP A 269 2.80 -15.92 8.35
CA ASP A 269 4.14 -15.69 8.91
C ASP A 269 4.54 -14.20 8.77
N LEU A 270 4.28 -13.58 7.62
CA LEU A 270 4.51 -12.16 7.38
C LEU A 270 3.69 -11.29 8.36
N ARG A 271 2.41 -11.61 8.54
CA ARG A 271 1.58 -10.89 9.51
C ARG A 271 2.13 -10.98 10.93
N GLN A 272 2.51 -12.18 11.38
CA GLN A 272 3.09 -12.37 12.71
C GLN A 272 4.40 -11.59 12.85
N PHE A 273 5.25 -11.63 11.82
CA PHE A 273 6.50 -10.89 11.81
C PHE A 273 6.27 -9.38 11.92
N LEU A 274 5.37 -8.81 11.11
CA LEU A 274 5.07 -7.39 11.13
C LEU A 274 4.48 -6.94 12.47
N LEU A 275 3.53 -7.68 13.03
CA LEU A 275 2.95 -7.35 14.33
C LEU A 275 3.96 -7.46 15.49
N LYS A 276 4.93 -8.36 15.38
CA LYS A 276 5.94 -8.55 16.40
C LYS A 276 7.06 -7.51 16.33
N HIS A 277 7.53 -7.20 15.10
CA HIS A 277 8.77 -6.43 14.92
C HIS A 277 8.55 -4.97 14.50
N TYR A 278 7.38 -4.62 13.94
CA TYR A 278 7.09 -3.23 13.53
C TYR A 278 6.15 -2.51 14.49
N TRP A 279 5.30 -3.21 15.21
CA TRP A 279 4.31 -2.59 16.08
C TRP A 279 4.95 -2.01 17.33
N VAL A 280 4.83 -0.70 17.53
CA VAL A 280 5.37 0.01 18.68
C VAL A 280 4.29 0.75 19.45
N THR A 281 4.46 0.77 20.76
CA THR A 281 3.63 1.48 21.74
C THR A 281 4.52 2.07 22.84
N SER A 282 4.01 2.98 23.64
CA SER A 282 4.75 3.48 24.83
C SER A 282 5.24 2.34 25.73
N LYS A 283 4.45 1.28 25.88
CA LYS A 283 4.88 0.10 26.68
C LYS A 283 6.07 -0.62 26.05
N THR A 284 6.06 -0.80 24.73
CA THR A 284 7.18 -1.39 23.99
C THR A 284 8.46 -0.57 24.20
N MET A 285 8.37 0.74 24.09
CA MET A 285 9.51 1.64 24.30
C MET A 285 10.06 1.58 25.71
N GLN A 286 9.21 1.52 26.73
CA GLN A 286 9.63 1.37 28.11
C GLN A 286 10.40 0.06 28.33
N VAL A 287 9.92 -1.04 27.74
CA VAL A 287 10.61 -2.34 27.83
C VAL A 287 11.97 -2.29 27.15
N LEU A 288 12.04 -1.70 25.94
CA LEU A 288 13.30 -1.58 25.19
C LEU A 288 14.33 -0.71 25.91
N ARG A 289 13.90 0.37 26.58
CA ARG A 289 14.78 1.24 27.34
C ARG A 289 15.29 0.61 28.63
N ARG A 290 14.53 -0.28 29.27
CA ARG A 290 14.90 -0.91 30.55
C ARG A 290 15.82 -2.12 30.39
N ARG A 291 15.63 -2.94 29.36
CA ARG A 291 16.33 -4.22 29.20
C ARG A 291 17.87 -4.16 29.24
N PRO A 292 18.56 -3.16 28.66
CA PRO A 292 20.03 -3.16 28.66
C PRO A 292 20.66 -2.77 30.00
N THR A 293 19.93 -2.10 30.88
CA THR A 293 20.45 -1.66 32.19
C THR A 293 20.39 -2.76 33.25
N GLU A 294 19.59 -3.80 33.04
CA GLU A 294 19.35 -4.86 34.04
C GLU A 294 20.05 -6.18 33.70
N GLN A 295 20.63 -6.32 32.51
CA GLN A 295 21.28 -7.55 32.05
C GLN A 295 22.74 -7.34 31.69
N TYR A 296 23.57 -7.03 32.65
CA TYR A 296 25.02 -7.26 32.55
C TYR A 296 25.33 -8.72 32.89
N GLY A 297 25.26 -9.57 31.91
CA GLY A 297 25.65 -10.97 31.95
C GLY A 297 25.89 -11.49 30.56
N ASP A 298 26.64 -12.60 30.45
CA ASP A 298 27.09 -13.18 29.19
C ASP A 298 25.97 -13.59 28.18
N ASN A 299 24.72 -13.46 28.54
CA ASN A 299 23.56 -13.64 27.69
C ASN A 299 22.99 -12.28 27.26
N GLN A 300 23.59 -11.67 26.27
CA GLN A 300 23.06 -10.53 25.57
C GLN A 300 21.80 -10.95 24.78
N HIS A 301 20.67 -11.05 25.45
CA HIS A 301 19.39 -11.15 24.75
C HIS A 301 19.12 -9.81 24.08
N GLN A 302 19.38 -9.77 22.78
CA GLN A 302 19.01 -8.66 21.92
C GLN A 302 17.51 -8.43 22.07
N ASN A 303 17.08 -7.16 22.16
CA ASN A 303 15.66 -6.84 22.14
C ASN A 303 15.07 -7.14 20.75
N GLU A 304 13.73 -7.10 20.63
CA GLU A 304 13.01 -7.47 19.40
C GLU A 304 13.45 -6.67 18.16
N PHE A 305 13.99 -5.46 18.35
CA PHE A 305 14.48 -4.61 17.26
C PHE A 305 15.99 -4.69 17.08
N ASN A 306 16.68 -5.44 17.90
CA ASN A 306 18.14 -5.53 17.89
C ASN A 306 18.83 -4.14 17.98
N VAL A 307 18.32 -3.25 18.82
CA VAL A 307 18.80 -1.88 18.98
C VAL A 307 19.25 -1.62 20.41
N GLN A 308 20.23 -0.72 20.53
CA GLN A 308 20.61 -0.16 21.81
C GLN A 308 19.65 0.98 22.21
N PRO A 309 19.40 1.23 23.51
CA PRO A 309 18.50 2.29 23.97
C PRO A 309 18.83 3.67 23.42
N GLN A 310 20.11 3.93 23.19
CA GLN A 310 20.63 5.21 22.71
C GLN A 310 20.18 5.55 21.28
N VAL A 311 19.75 4.56 20.49
CA VAL A 311 19.27 4.80 19.12
C VAL A 311 17.75 4.99 19.06
N ILE A 312 17.05 4.88 20.21
CA ILE A 312 15.62 5.17 20.30
C ILE A 312 15.45 6.70 20.32
N PRO A 313 14.76 7.29 19.33
CA PRO A 313 14.61 8.74 19.27
C PRO A 313 13.86 9.33 20.48
N ASP A 314 14.29 10.49 20.95
CA ASP A 314 13.64 11.15 22.09
C ASP A 314 12.20 11.57 21.79
N TRP A 315 11.93 12.03 20.57
CA TRP A 315 10.60 12.44 20.13
C TRP A 315 9.54 11.32 20.15
N LEU A 316 9.97 10.06 20.16
CA LEU A 316 9.08 8.91 20.01
C LEU A 316 8.10 8.75 21.18
N GLN A 317 8.50 9.10 22.38
CA GLN A 317 7.64 9.01 23.56
C GLN A 317 6.47 10.00 23.46
N ASP A 318 6.75 11.24 23.08
CA ASP A 318 5.73 12.29 22.92
C ASP A 318 4.81 11.98 21.74
N TRP A 319 5.35 11.38 20.69
CA TRP A 319 4.58 10.94 19.52
C TRP A 319 3.59 9.83 19.87
N LEU A 320 3.99 8.83 20.63
CA LEU A 320 3.18 7.67 20.98
C LEU A 320 2.09 7.98 22.00
N GLN A 321 2.31 8.92 22.92
CA GLN A 321 1.46 9.12 24.08
C GLN A 321 1.17 7.81 24.83
N ASP A 322 0.19 7.78 25.76
CA ASP A 322 -0.09 6.59 26.58
C ASP A 322 -0.84 5.49 25.86
N ARG A 323 -1.60 5.83 24.81
CA ARG A 323 -2.54 4.90 24.13
C ARG A 323 -2.37 4.82 22.64
N GLY A 324 -1.37 5.47 22.08
CA GLY A 324 -1.01 5.39 20.67
C GLY A 324 -0.26 4.12 20.34
N GLY A 325 -0.23 3.80 19.05
CA GLY A 325 0.55 2.71 18.49
C GLY A 325 0.54 2.76 16.98
N TYR A 326 1.61 2.32 16.35
CA TYR A 326 1.75 2.28 14.90
C TYR A 326 2.83 1.26 14.49
N LEU A 327 2.91 0.99 13.20
CA LEU A 327 4.00 0.22 12.60
C LEU A 327 5.12 1.18 12.19
N ILE A 328 6.35 0.92 12.61
CA ILE A 328 7.55 1.73 12.28
C ILE A 328 7.90 1.62 10.80
N GLY A 329 8.65 2.60 10.28
CA GLY A 329 8.90 2.76 8.86
C GLY A 329 9.76 1.70 8.20
N ASN A 330 10.75 1.15 8.92
CA ASN A 330 11.66 0.18 8.33
C ASN A 330 12.35 -0.66 9.40
N ILE A 331 12.63 -1.92 9.05
CA ILE A 331 13.54 -2.78 9.82
C ILE A 331 14.70 -3.17 8.93
N ARG A 332 15.89 -2.90 9.41
CA ARG A 332 17.16 -3.39 8.88
C ARG A 332 18.10 -3.69 10.03
N THR A 333 19.10 -4.49 9.79
CA THR A 333 19.98 -4.98 10.85
C THR A 333 20.54 -3.85 11.70
N GLY A 334 20.14 -3.79 12.96
CA GLY A 334 20.63 -2.85 13.98
C GLY A 334 20.22 -1.39 13.80
N ARG A 335 19.35 -1.06 12.83
CA ARG A 335 18.95 0.33 12.55
C ARG A 335 17.49 0.44 12.13
N PRO A 336 16.52 0.20 13.01
CA PRO A 336 15.11 0.43 12.67
C PRO A 336 14.86 1.93 12.48
N ASP A 337 14.03 2.25 11.49
CA ASP A 337 13.51 3.59 11.31
C ASP A 337 12.18 3.73 12.04
N PHE A 338 12.21 4.43 13.17
CA PHE A 338 11.01 4.65 13.99
C PHE A 338 10.06 5.69 13.45
N ARG A 339 10.31 6.28 12.28
CA ARG A 339 9.39 7.25 11.66
C ARG A 339 8.04 6.65 11.39
N PHE A 340 7.03 7.49 11.57
CA PHE A 340 5.67 7.18 11.15
C PHE A 340 5.54 7.44 9.65
N TYR A 341 5.10 6.42 8.90
CA TYR A 341 4.77 6.54 7.48
C TYR A 341 3.27 6.34 7.29
N SER A 342 2.62 7.34 6.69
CA SER A 342 1.16 7.41 6.61
C SER A 342 0.56 6.33 5.72
N LEU A 343 1.16 6.07 4.56
CA LEU A 343 0.62 5.09 3.60
C LEU A 343 0.67 3.67 4.17
N GLY A 344 1.85 3.22 4.63
CA GLY A 344 2.02 1.86 5.16
C GLY A 344 1.07 1.57 6.33
N ASN A 345 0.92 2.52 7.25
CA ASN A 345 -0.01 2.37 8.38
C ASN A 345 -1.48 2.37 7.96
N SER A 346 -1.88 3.21 6.98
CA SER A 346 -3.24 3.22 6.43
C SER A 346 -3.58 1.90 5.73
N LEU A 347 -2.67 1.43 4.86
CA LEU A 347 -2.84 0.16 4.15
C LEU A 347 -2.87 -1.05 5.09
N ALA A 348 -2.04 -1.05 6.16
CA ALA A 348 -2.05 -2.11 7.17
C ALA A 348 -3.41 -2.24 7.86
N SER A 349 -4.07 -1.10 8.12
CA SER A 349 -5.44 -1.07 8.62
C SER A 349 -6.43 -1.59 7.57
N MET A 350 -6.35 -1.09 6.32
CA MET A 350 -7.28 -1.46 5.24
C MET A 350 -7.19 -2.94 4.86
N PHE A 351 -5.99 -3.51 4.83
CA PHE A 351 -5.79 -4.92 4.48
C PHE A 351 -6.07 -5.90 5.64
N GLY A 352 -6.49 -5.41 6.82
CA GLY A 352 -6.80 -6.24 7.98
C GLY A 352 -5.55 -6.89 8.59
N LEU A 353 -4.38 -6.29 8.41
CA LEU A 353 -3.15 -6.70 9.08
C LEU A 353 -3.24 -6.40 10.58
N LEU A 354 -3.72 -5.21 10.93
CA LEU A 354 -3.90 -4.76 12.31
C LEU A 354 -5.16 -5.36 12.93
N THR A 355 -5.09 -5.68 14.21
CA THR A 355 -6.27 -6.02 15.03
C THR A 355 -7.10 -4.76 15.33
N ALA A 356 -8.39 -4.92 15.66
CA ALA A 356 -9.26 -3.80 16.01
C ALA A 356 -8.71 -2.90 17.15
N PRO A 357 -8.12 -3.42 18.23
CA PRO A 357 -7.45 -2.57 19.22
C PRO A 357 -6.26 -1.79 18.68
N GLN A 358 -5.46 -2.40 17.78
CA GLN A 358 -4.33 -1.75 17.13
C GLN A 358 -4.78 -0.64 16.17
N GLN A 359 -5.82 -0.88 15.38
CA GLN A 359 -6.43 0.15 14.52
C GLN A 359 -6.89 1.36 15.34
N ARG A 360 -7.59 1.12 16.46
CA ARG A 360 -7.99 2.21 17.37
C ARG A 360 -6.81 2.96 17.99
N ALA A 361 -5.71 2.27 18.29
CA ALA A 361 -4.49 2.90 18.79
C ALA A 361 -3.84 3.78 17.72
N LEU A 362 -3.79 3.30 16.46
CA LEU A 362 -3.30 4.05 15.31
C LEU A 362 -4.14 5.31 15.07
N PHE A 363 -5.46 5.19 15.05
CA PHE A 363 -6.34 6.34 14.81
C PHE A 363 -6.24 7.40 15.92
N ARG A 364 -6.15 6.98 17.19
CA ARG A 364 -5.90 7.90 18.31
C ARG A 364 -4.56 8.62 18.17
N LEU A 365 -3.50 7.90 17.75
CA LEU A 365 -2.19 8.49 17.51
C LEU A 365 -2.26 9.56 16.42
N VAL A 366 -2.90 9.27 15.28
CA VAL A 366 -3.04 10.23 14.18
C VAL A 366 -3.90 11.42 14.61
N HIS A 367 -5.00 11.19 15.32
CA HIS A 367 -5.84 12.28 15.83
C HIS A 367 -5.08 13.20 16.80
N HIS A 368 -4.32 12.63 17.72
CA HIS A 368 -3.51 13.41 18.66
C HIS A 368 -2.44 14.24 17.95
N ASN A 369 -1.79 13.64 16.95
CA ASN A 369 -0.72 14.28 16.18
C ASN A 369 -1.20 14.95 14.88
N ARG A 370 -2.51 15.28 14.78
CA ARG A 370 -3.10 15.83 13.55
C ARG A 370 -2.41 17.12 13.07
N ASP A 371 -1.98 17.98 14.00
CA ASP A 371 -1.35 19.26 13.66
C ASP A 371 0.04 19.04 13.01
N HIS A 372 0.68 17.90 13.28
CA HIS A 372 1.91 17.49 12.62
C HIS A 372 1.68 16.80 11.26
N LEU A 373 0.56 16.11 11.09
CA LEU A 373 0.28 15.31 9.89
C LEU A 373 -0.61 16.01 8.87
N MET A 374 -1.57 16.82 9.32
CA MET A 374 -2.59 17.39 8.45
C MET A 374 -2.26 18.82 8.00
N ALA A 375 -1.58 19.64 8.79
CA ALA A 375 -1.16 21.01 8.48
C ALA A 375 -2.17 21.80 7.60
N GLN A 376 -1.69 22.64 6.67
CA GLN A 376 -2.53 23.38 5.70
C GLN A 376 -2.99 22.50 4.52
N MET A 377 -2.24 21.46 4.21
CA MET A 377 -2.50 20.48 3.18
C MET A 377 -2.44 19.08 3.80
N PRO A 378 -3.47 18.26 3.68
CA PRO A 378 -3.43 16.86 4.11
C PRO A 378 -2.72 16.01 3.05
N MET A 379 -2.10 14.92 3.35
CA MET A 379 -1.55 14.43 4.61
C MET A 379 -0.05 14.26 4.42
N ARG A 380 0.78 14.44 5.45
CA ARG A 380 2.23 14.21 5.33
C ARG A 380 2.54 12.74 5.15
N ILE A 381 3.53 12.46 4.28
CA ILE A 381 3.95 11.07 3.99
C ILE A 381 4.64 10.42 5.18
N CYS A 382 5.46 11.17 5.91
CA CYS A 382 6.13 10.68 7.12
C CYS A 382 6.31 11.77 8.19
N HIS A 383 6.59 11.34 9.41
CA HIS A 383 6.94 12.19 10.55
C HIS A 383 7.90 11.46 11.51
N PRO A 384 8.92 12.15 12.03
CA PRO A 384 9.45 13.44 11.57
C PRO A 384 10.22 13.31 10.25
N PRO A 385 10.58 14.40 9.57
CA PRO A 385 11.47 14.34 8.41
C PRO A 385 12.91 14.08 8.85
N MET A 386 13.74 13.66 7.92
CA MET A 386 15.19 13.71 8.09
C MET A 386 15.65 15.16 8.02
N ALA A 387 16.50 15.62 8.94
CA ALA A 387 16.94 17.01 9.01
C ALA A 387 18.41 17.12 9.41
N GLY A 388 19.06 18.25 9.09
CA GLY A 388 20.46 18.53 9.41
C GLY A 388 21.39 17.45 8.85
N VAL A 389 22.34 17.03 9.65
CA VAL A 389 23.34 16.02 9.27
C VAL A 389 22.71 14.68 8.83
N GLU A 390 21.57 14.31 9.40
CA GLU A 390 20.85 13.11 8.96
C GLU A 390 20.34 13.25 7.53
N TRP A 391 19.76 14.40 7.16
CA TRP A 391 19.32 14.68 5.81
C TRP A 391 20.50 14.65 4.81
N GLU A 392 21.61 15.34 5.16
CA GLU A 392 22.80 15.36 4.33
C GLU A 392 23.33 13.95 4.05
N ASN A 393 23.46 13.13 5.09
CA ASN A 393 24.05 11.80 4.97
C ASN A 393 23.12 10.79 4.28
N LYS A 394 21.80 10.86 4.53
CA LYS A 394 20.87 9.85 4.03
C LYS A 394 20.30 10.18 2.66
N THR A 395 20.21 11.45 2.31
CA THR A 395 19.67 11.87 1.01
C THR A 395 20.73 12.34 0.03
N GLY A 396 22.00 12.41 0.45
CA GLY A 396 23.05 13.02 -0.35
C GLY A 396 22.81 14.51 -0.61
N SER A 397 22.14 15.19 0.31
CA SER A 397 21.72 16.60 0.18
C SER A 397 20.78 16.85 -1.00
N ASP A 398 19.93 15.88 -1.34
CA ASP A 398 18.95 16.03 -2.43
C ASP A 398 17.96 17.18 -2.12
N PRO A 399 17.94 18.26 -2.92
CA PRO A 399 17.11 19.42 -2.65
C PRO A 399 15.60 19.15 -2.76
N LYS A 400 15.17 18.11 -3.51
CA LYS A 400 13.75 17.70 -3.55
C LYS A 400 13.29 17.07 -2.25
N ASN A 401 14.20 16.35 -1.58
CA ASN A 401 13.95 15.75 -0.28
C ASN A 401 14.41 16.64 0.88
N TRP A 402 14.35 17.98 0.71
CA TRP A 402 14.51 18.88 1.84
C TRP A 402 13.51 18.55 2.95
N PRO A 403 13.84 18.76 4.23
CA PRO A 403 12.89 18.52 5.32
C PRO A 403 11.51 19.13 5.05
N TRP A 404 10.47 18.33 5.20
CA TRP A 404 9.07 18.63 4.91
C TRP A 404 8.73 18.78 3.41
N SER A 405 9.58 18.28 2.55
CA SER A 405 9.36 18.26 1.09
C SER A 405 9.37 16.86 0.54
N TYR A 406 8.61 16.64 -0.53
CA TYR A 406 8.55 15.42 -1.32
C TYR A 406 8.45 14.16 -0.44
N HIS A 407 9.34 13.16 -0.59
CA HIS A 407 9.32 11.94 0.24
C HIS A 407 9.77 12.16 1.68
N ASN A 408 10.43 13.28 1.99
CA ASN A 408 10.93 13.61 3.32
C ASN A 408 9.94 14.47 4.12
N GLY A 409 8.73 13.97 4.32
CA GLY A 409 7.68 14.64 5.10
C GLY A 409 6.81 15.61 4.31
N GLY A 410 6.86 15.59 2.98
CA GLY A 410 5.95 16.37 2.13
C GLY A 410 4.49 15.91 2.24
N HIS A 411 3.58 16.73 1.72
CA HIS A 411 2.14 16.46 1.74
C HIS A 411 1.71 15.76 0.45
N TRP A 412 0.91 14.71 0.60
CA TRP A 412 0.36 13.93 -0.50
C TRP A 412 -1.15 13.75 -0.26
N PRO A 413 -2.02 14.49 -0.95
CA PRO A 413 -3.47 14.46 -0.71
C PRO A 413 -4.11 13.08 -0.84
N SER A 414 -3.56 12.20 -1.69
CA SER A 414 -4.03 10.82 -1.84
C SER A 414 -3.94 10.01 -0.52
N LEU A 415 -3.00 10.35 0.37
CA LEU A 415 -2.86 9.67 1.67
C LEU A 415 -4.08 9.91 2.57
N LEU A 416 -4.74 11.06 2.44
CA LEU A 416 -5.98 11.32 3.16
C LEU A 416 -7.09 10.34 2.76
N TRP A 417 -7.16 9.97 1.48
CA TRP A 417 -8.14 8.98 1.00
C TRP A 417 -7.86 7.59 1.58
N PHE A 418 -6.60 7.15 1.59
CA PHE A 418 -6.23 5.87 2.19
C PHE A 418 -6.51 5.86 3.69
N PHE A 419 -6.14 6.92 4.40
CA PHE A 419 -6.39 7.03 5.83
C PHE A 419 -7.88 7.12 6.13
N GLY A 420 -8.64 7.97 5.45
CA GLY A 420 -10.10 8.07 5.58
C GLY A 420 -10.82 6.75 5.28
N SER A 421 -10.40 6.06 4.21
CA SER A 421 -10.92 4.73 3.88
C SER A 421 -10.64 3.71 4.97
N SER A 422 -9.46 3.76 5.61
CA SER A 422 -9.11 2.86 6.70
C SER A 422 -10.01 3.06 7.93
N ILE A 423 -10.37 4.31 8.25
CA ILE A 423 -11.32 4.63 9.33
C ILE A 423 -12.72 4.13 8.98
N LEU A 424 -13.21 4.43 7.78
CA LEU A 424 -14.55 4.01 7.34
C LEU A 424 -14.72 2.49 7.33
N LEU A 425 -13.71 1.75 6.88
CA LEU A 425 -13.71 0.29 6.93
C LEU A 425 -13.73 -0.22 8.37
N HIS A 426 -12.95 0.39 9.27
CA HIS A 426 -12.94 0.01 10.68
C HIS A 426 -14.30 0.28 11.35
N GLU A 427 -14.90 1.45 11.12
CA GLU A 427 -16.19 1.83 11.67
C GLU A 427 -17.31 0.89 11.20
N ARG A 428 -17.25 0.46 9.94
CA ARG A 428 -18.22 -0.49 9.40
C ARG A 428 -18.13 -1.87 10.09
N LEU A 429 -16.90 -2.33 10.39
CA LEU A 429 -16.66 -3.62 11.04
C LEU A 429 -16.84 -3.57 12.55
N HIS A 430 -16.57 -2.42 13.15
CA HIS A 430 -16.55 -2.20 14.59
C HIS A 430 -17.18 -0.84 14.90
N PRO A 431 -18.52 -0.68 14.79
CA PRO A 431 -19.19 0.60 14.95
C PRO A 431 -18.83 1.29 16.27
N ASN A 432 -18.28 2.51 16.15
CA ASN A 432 -17.93 3.34 17.29
C ASN A 432 -18.06 4.83 16.89
N ALA A 433 -19.08 5.50 17.43
CA ALA A 433 -19.42 6.88 17.08
C ALA A 433 -18.26 7.89 17.27
N ASP A 434 -17.30 7.60 18.16
CA ASP A 434 -16.22 8.53 18.48
C ASP A 434 -15.20 8.69 17.32
N LEU A 435 -15.01 7.68 16.48
CA LEU A 435 -14.06 7.74 15.35
C LEU A 435 -14.58 8.59 14.19
N LEU A 436 -15.88 8.62 13.94
CA LEU A 436 -16.46 9.47 12.90
C LEU A 436 -16.30 10.96 13.23
N LEU A 437 -16.23 11.31 14.52
CA LEU A 437 -15.94 12.67 14.96
C LEU A 437 -14.49 13.11 14.67
N MET A 438 -13.57 12.16 14.51
CA MET A 438 -12.19 12.46 14.16
C MET A 438 -12.02 12.90 12.68
N MET A 439 -13.00 12.63 11.84
CA MET A 439 -12.98 13.01 10.41
C MET A 439 -13.59 14.40 10.16
N ARG A 440 -14.22 15.01 11.14
CA ARG A 440 -14.76 16.37 11.11
C ARG A 440 -13.77 17.37 11.69
#